data_fe8f806796f1ced6950b3c4469ff3d79
#
_entry.id   fe8f806796f1ced6950b3c4469ff3d79
#
_cell.length_a   1.000
_cell.length_b   1.000
_cell.length_c   1.000
_cell.angle_alpha   90.00
_cell.angle_beta   90.00
_cell.angle_gamma   90.00
#
_symmetry.space_group_name_H-M   'P 1'
#
loop_
_entity.id
_entity.type
_entity.pdbx_description
1 polymer ?
#
loop_
_entity_poly.entity_id
_entity_poly.type
_entity_poly.pdbx_seq_one_letter_code
_entity_poly.pdbx_strand_id
1 'polypeptide(L)'
;MDWKQWFSGDRPPALSAEAWLPHLRSYDGHEREAAVKALGRLGAHQALPDLIARVNDWVPQVRAAADIAVRRCLVDAALPTWLTVLPALVELLRGRRADHAPLLAAIAGYLVAPSRIDHLNEARASLPRLVQRWLDAQEWQSASEERRASLIAERLTGHDVAAIRWALHRIDDLASPMARPALWLLACDQAHGPVRAQALRRLCDELPEVGSATALRLALDPRAAVRDVAIARLRGTGGLETIRDRALAQLESPASAPHRGVPALLFLATVDPDGMNARCERLLSRSGEARPHGSLRAVALQHLVSASKDEAQQRWMRQALAEPSPRIQRMVVEAIRRGAPPPTPDELWPLVLEHRRADALRRGLTVLRHWGTWTQLRELLTLTRLPLPEGGADVLLEAFDRWCEFTRQGVSAPAEPEAGRLRAQWASCAPALPPDLQRRLSFALIVSRLLESA
;
A
#
# COMPACT_ATOMS: atom_id res chain seq x y z
N MET A 1 -4.45 -13.64 -54.31
CA MET A 1 -5.71 -14.30 -54.72
C MET A 1 -6.74 -13.20 -54.97
N ASP A 2 -7.34 -13.17 -56.15
CA ASP A 2 -8.26 -12.09 -56.51
C ASP A 2 -9.63 -12.35 -55.84
N TRP A 3 -10.08 -11.46 -54.96
CA TRP A 3 -11.35 -11.57 -54.22
C TRP A 3 -12.58 -11.65 -55.12
N LYS A 4 -12.48 -11.20 -56.38
CA LYS A 4 -13.54 -11.27 -57.41
C LYS A 4 -13.92 -12.71 -57.78
N GLN A 5 -13.03 -13.69 -57.61
CA GLN A 5 -13.33 -15.11 -57.83
C GLN A 5 -14.30 -15.71 -56.80
N TRP A 6 -14.49 -15.04 -55.65
CA TRP A 6 -15.37 -15.50 -54.57
C TRP A 6 -16.85 -15.30 -54.85
N PHE A 7 -17.18 -14.40 -55.76
CA PHE A 7 -18.57 -14.08 -56.15
C PHE A 7 -19.01 -14.74 -57.46
N SER A 8 -18.12 -15.43 -58.15
CA SER A 8 -18.40 -16.05 -59.48
C SER A 8 -19.09 -17.41 -59.43
N GLY A 9 -19.67 -17.84 -58.33
CA GLY A 9 -20.50 -19.04 -58.26
C GLY A 9 -19.79 -20.39 -58.21
N ASP A 10 -18.50 -20.44 -58.58
CA ASP A 10 -17.66 -21.63 -58.42
C ASP A 10 -17.28 -21.80 -56.95
N ARG A 11 -17.74 -22.86 -56.32
CA ARG A 11 -17.40 -23.16 -54.90
C ARG A 11 -15.88 -23.37 -54.81
N PRO A 12 -15.11 -22.44 -54.25
CA PRO A 12 -13.69 -22.69 -54.05
C PRO A 12 -13.52 -23.95 -53.21
N PRO A 13 -12.42 -24.71 -53.36
CA PRO A 13 -12.13 -25.86 -52.54
C PRO A 13 -12.21 -25.43 -51.09
N ALA A 14 -12.84 -26.24 -50.22
CA ALA A 14 -13.02 -25.92 -48.82
C ALA A 14 -11.64 -25.68 -48.20
N LEU A 15 -11.26 -24.41 -48.07
CA LEU A 15 -10.00 -24.03 -47.47
C LEU A 15 -10.00 -24.51 -46.00
N SER A 16 -8.88 -25.06 -45.56
CA SER A 16 -8.69 -25.46 -44.15
C SER A 16 -8.79 -24.24 -43.20
N ALA A 17 -9.02 -24.50 -41.93
CA ALA A 17 -9.08 -23.43 -40.95
C ALA A 17 -7.78 -22.60 -40.94
N GLU A 18 -6.62 -23.26 -41.07
CA GLU A 18 -5.31 -22.60 -41.12
C GLU A 18 -5.18 -21.61 -42.30
N ALA A 19 -5.78 -21.94 -43.44
CA ALA A 19 -5.74 -21.05 -44.58
C ALA A 19 -6.52 -19.75 -44.37
N TRP A 20 -7.54 -19.76 -43.48
CA TRP A 20 -8.35 -18.60 -43.16
C TRP A 20 -7.76 -17.69 -42.07
N LEU A 21 -6.90 -18.19 -41.22
CA LEU A 21 -6.34 -17.42 -40.09
C LEU A 21 -5.63 -16.12 -40.50
N PRO A 22 -4.78 -16.08 -41.55
CA PRO A 22 -4.15 -14.83 -42.00
C PRO A 22 -5.15 -13.74 -42.38
N HIS A 23 -6.28 -14.13 -43.01
CA HIS A 23 -7.31 -13.20 -43.47
C HIS A 23 -8.07 -12.51 -42.36
N LEU A 24 -8.07 -13.05 -41.13
CA LEU A 24 -8.61 -12.38 -39.95
C LEU A 24 -7.89 -11.06 -39.66
N ARG A 25 -6.64 -10.90 -40.11
CA ARG A 25 -5.81 -9.71 -39.89
C ARG A 25 -5.72 -8.80 -41.10
N SER A 26 -6.44 -9.11 -42.20
CA SER A 26 -6.45 -8.26 -43.36
C SER A 26 -6.91 -6.83 -43.04
N TYR A 27 -6.37 -5.85 -43.74
CA TYR A 27 -6.86 -4.47 -43.67
C TYR A 27 -8.28 -4.34 -44.24
N ASP A 28 -8.62 -5.17 -45.26
CA ASP A 28 -9.97 -5.19 -45.88
C ASP A 28 -11.00 -5.83 -44.92
N GLY A 29 -12.05 -5.06 -44.59
CA GLY A 29 -13.15 -5.52 -43.76
C GLY A 29 -13.95 -6.67 -44.37
N HIS A 30 -14.07 -6.71 -45.70
CA HIS A 30 -14.79 -7.80 -46.38
C HIS A 30 -14.03 -9.12 -46.32
N GLU A 31 -12.70 -9.09 -46.46
CA GLU A 31 -11.88 -10.28 -46.25
C GLU A 31 -11.97 -10.78 -44.79
N ARG A 32 -11.90 -9.87 -43.83
CA ARG A 32 -12.04 -10.26 -42.41
C ARG A 32 -13.40 -10.89 -42.13
N GLU A 33 -14.47 -10.29 -42.68
CA GLU A 33 -15.82 -10.82 -42.51
C GLU A 33 -15.96 -12.23 -43.13
N ALA A 34 -15.45 -12.42 -44.36
CA ALA A 34 -15.45 -13.70 -45.03
C ALA A 34 -14.69 -14.77 -44.22
N ALA A 35 -13.50 -14.44 -43.69
CA ALA A 35 -12.69 -15.32 -42.89
C ALA A 35 -13.40 -15.71 -41.58
N VAL A 36 -14.00 -14.75 -40.87
CA VAL A 36 -14.77 -15.01 -39.65
C VAL A 36 -15.94 -15.94 -39.94
N LYS A 37 -16.71 -15.68 -40.97
CA LYS A 37 -17.84 -16.54 -41.40
C LYS A 37 -17.41 -17.96 -41.77
N ALA A 38 -16.27 -18.10 -42.46
CA ALA A 38 -15.71 -19.40 -42.84
C ALA A 38 -15.29 -20.21 -41.60
N LEU A 39 -14.48 -19.62 -40.72
CA LEU A 39 -14.01 -20.24 -39.50
C LEU A 39 -15.16 -20.62 -38.54
N GLY A 40 -16.18 -19.75 -38.44
CA GLY A 40 -17.40 -20.06 -37.66
C GLY A 40 -18.20 -21.22 -38.23
N ARG A 41 -18.23 -21.41 -39.58
CA ARG A 41 -18.88 -22.57 -40.23
C ARG A 41 -18.09 -23.86 -40.05
N LEU A 42 -16.76 -23.77 -40.04
CA LEU A 42 -15.88 -24.91 -39.83
C LEU A 42 -15.83 -25.35 -38.34
N GLY A 43 -16.40 -24.58 -37.43
CA GLY A 43 -16.28 -24.83 -35.99
C GLY A 43 -14.83 -24.81 -35.49
N ALA A 44 -14.01 -23.97 -36.11
CA ALA A 44 -12.56 -23.91 -35.89
C ALA A 44 -12.26 -23.26 -34.50
N HIS A 45 -12.43 -24.01 -33.41
CA HIS A 45 -12.21 -23.49 -32.05
C HIS A 45 -10.75 -23.10 -31.78
N GLN A 46 -9.75 -23.63 -32.52
CA GLN A 46 -8.37 -23.17 -32.47
C GLN A 46 -8.21 -21.71 -32.93
N ALA A 47 -9.15 -21.15 -33.71
CA ALA A 47 -9.19 -19.76 -34.11
C ALA A 47 -9.82 -18.83 -33.05
N LEU A 48 -10.28 -19.36 -31.92
CA LEU A 48 -11.02 -18.62 -30.91
C LEU A 48 -10.31 -17.34 -30.41
N PRO A 49 -8.97 -17.30 -30.19
CA PRO A 49 -8.28 -16.07 -29.80
C PRO A 49 -8.48 -14.94 -30.81
N ASP A 50 -8.31 -15.24 -32.09
CA ASP A 50 -8.48 -14.25 -33.18
C ASP A 50 -9.96 -13.87 -33.40
N LEU A 51 -10.89 -14.83 -33.24
CA LEU A 51 -12.33 -14.56 -33.31
C LEU A 51 -12.78 -13.62 -32.18
N ILE A 52 -12.31 -13.81 -30.94
CA ILE A 52 -12.57 -12.91 -29.80
C ILE A 52 -12.05 -11.51 -30.11
N ALA A 53 -10.85 -11.37 -30.70
CA ALA A 53 -10.32 -10.07 -31.07
C ALA A 53 -11.22 -9.38 -32.13
N ARG A 54 -11.85 -10.12 -33.03
CA ARG A 54 -12.78 -9.58 -34.07
C ARG A 54 -14.15 -9.18 -33.51
N VAL A 55 -14.56 -9.68 -32.34
CA VAL A 55 -15.80 -9.22 -31.66
C VAL A 55 -15.73 -7.71 -31.34
N ASN A 56 -14.56 -7.13 -31.17
CA ASN A 56 -14.38 -5.68 -30.97
C ASN A 56 -13.82 -4.98 -32.24
N ASP A 57 -14.01 -5.56 -33.45
CA ASP A 57 -13.58 -4.96 -34.70
C ASP A 57 -14.26 -3.60 -34.94
N TRP A 58 -13.61 -2.72 -35.67
CA TRP A 58 -14.19 -1.41 -36.04
C TRP A 58 -15.29 -1.50 -37.09
N VAL A 59 -15.33 -2.59 -37.89
CA VAL A 59 -16.37 -2.85 -38.89
C VAL A 59 -17.55 -3.60 -38.25
N PRO A 60 -18.79 -3.04 -38.27
CA PRO A 60 -19.96 -3.66 -37.65
C PRO A 60 -20.28 -5.07 -38.11
N GLN A 61 -20.12 -5.31 -39.42
CA GLN A 61 -20.40 -6.61 -40.06
C GLN A 61 -19.42 -7.68 -39.56
N VAL A 62 -18.14 -7.33 -39.43
CA VAL A 62 -17.12 -8.23 -38.87
C VAL A 62 -17.46 -8.57 -37.38
N ARG A 63 -17.85 -7.57 -36.58
CA ARG A 63 -18.27 -7.81 -35.19
C ARG A 63 -19.44 -8.78 -35.09
N ALA A 64 -20.50 -8.54 -35.91
CA ALA A 64 -21.69 -9.41 -35.90
C ALA A 64 -21.36 -10.85 -36.34
N ALA A 65 -20.54 -11.01 -37.35
CA ALA A 65 -20.06 -12.32 -37.78
C ALA A 65 -19.22 -13.02 -36.70
N ALA A 66 -18.36 -12.25 -35.99
CA ALA A 66 -17.51 -12.76 -34.92
C ALA A 66 -18.32 -13.19 -33.69
N ASP A 67 -19.35 -12.45 -33.30
CA ASP A 67 -20.28 -12.87 -32.24
C ASP A 67 -20.89 -14.24 -32.52
N ILE A 68 -21.42 -14.41 -33.73
CA ILE A 68 -21.99 -15.69 -34.17
C ILE A 68 -20.94 -16.81 -34.18
N ALA A 69 -19.73 -16.54 -34.67
CA ALA A 69 -18.66 -17.55 -34.74
C ALA A 69 -18.20 -17.96 -33.34
N VAL A 70 -18.02 -17.01 -32.42
CA VAL A 70 -17.63 -17.29 -31.01
C VAL A 70 -18.70 -18.09 -30.30
N ARG A 71 -20.00 -17.78 -30.49
CA ARG A 71 -21.11 -18.59 -29.92
C ARG A 71 -21.11 -20.02 -30.40
N ARG A 72 -20.73 -20.28 -31.65
CA ARG A 72 -20.59 -21.64 -32.15
C ARG A 72 -19.45 -22.44 -31.55
N CYS A 73 -18.48 -21.76 -30.92
CA CYS A 73 -17.41 -22.38 -30.16
C CYS A 73 -17.79 -22.69 -28.70
N LEU A 74 -19.03 -22.44 -28.26
CA LEU A 74 -19.50 -22.81 -26.92
C LEU A 74 -19.90 -24.29 -26.87
N VAL A 75 -18.93 -25.17 -27.13
CA VAL A 75 -19.08 -26.63 -27.20
C VAL A 75 -17.98 -27.32 -26.39
N ASP A 76 -18.22 -28.53 -25.87
CA ASP A 76 -17.30 -29.21 -24.96
C ASP A 76 -15.90 -29.44 -25.56
N ALA A 77 -15.84 -29.75 -26.87
CA ALA A 77 -14.57 -29.90 -27.59
C ALA A 77 -13.69 -28.65 -27.57
N ALA A 78 -14.28 -27.46 -27.36
CA ALA A 78 -13.56 -26.20 -27.31
C ALA A 78 -13.12 -25.79 -25.87
N LEU A 79 -13.50 -26.54 -24.83
CA LEU A 79 -13.21 -26.17 -23.43
C LEU A 79 -11.73 -25.91 -23.16
N PRO A 80 -10.77 -26.77 -23.58
CA PRO A 80 -9.34 -26.50 -23.37
C PRO A 80 -8.89 -25.16 -24.00
N THR A 81 -9.40 -24.87 -25.23
CA THR A 81 -9.12 -23.60 -25.91
C THR A 81 -9.74 -22.43 -25.16
N TRP A 82 -10.95 -22.55 -24.66
CA TRP A 82 -11.59 -21.51 -23.82
C TRP A 82 -10.76 -21.17 -22.61
N LEU A 83 -10.26 -22.15 -21.87
CA LEU A 83 -9.43 -21.92 -20.68
C LEU A 83 -8.14 -21.14 -21.00
N THR A 84 -7.53 -21.39 -22.18
CA THR A 84 -6.32 -20.67 -22.61
C THR A 84 -6.60 -19.25 -23.09
N VAL A 85 -7.79 -18.97 -23.64
CA VAL A 85 -8.14 -17.63 -24.18
C VAL A 85 -8.87 -16.73 -23.22
N LEU A 86 -9.24 -17.21 -22.03
CA LEU A 86 -9.89 -16.38 -21.01
C LEU A 86 -9.19 -15.04 -20.74
N PRO A 87 -7.85 -14.93 -20.74
CA PRO A 87 -7.18 -13.64 -20.61
C PRO A 87 -7.58 -12.62 -21.69
N ALA A 88 -7.89 -13.06 -22.90
CA ALA A 88 -8.30 -12.18 -24.00
C ALA A 88 -9.67 -11.53 -23.76
N LEU A 89 -10.52 -12.08 -22.89
CA LEU A 89 -11.80 -11.49 -22.53
C LEU A 89 -11.66 -10.12 -21.84
N VAL A 90 -10.47 -9.77 -21.31
CA VAL A 90 -10.20 -8.43 -20.75
C VAL A 90 -10.52 -7.34 -21.75
N GLU A 91 -10.20 -7.56 -23.04
CA GLU A 91 -10.47 -6.60 -24.11
C GLU A 91 -11.97 -6.42 -24.37
N LEU A 92 -12.76 -7.50 -24.28
CA LEU A 92 -14.22 -7.43 -24.41
C LEU A 92 -14.86 -6.78 -23.18
N LEU A 93 -14.39 -7.12 -21.99
CA LEU A 93 -14.86 -6.51 -20.73
C LEU A 93 -14.57 -5.01 -20.65
N ARG A 94 -13.55 -4.52 -21.36
CA ARG A 94 -13.19 -3.11 -21.49
C ARG A 94 -13.75 -2.44 -22.75
N GLY A 95 -14.19 -3.23 -23.72
CA GLY A 95 -14.63 -2.76 -25.04
C GLY A 95 -15.83 -1.83 -24.94
N ARG A 96 -15.78 -0.71 -25.70
CA ARG A 96 -16.85 0.30 -25.75
C ARG A 96 -17.44 0.46 -27.14
N ARG A 97 -17.00 -0.34 -28.13
CA ARG A 97 -17.43 -0.20 -29.53
C ARG A 97 -18.78 -0.83 -29.80
N ALA A 98 -19.19 -1.78 -28.96
CA ALA A 98 -20.48 -2.46 -29.04
C ALA A 98 -20.89 -2.92 -27.64
N ASP A 99 -22.18 -3.26 -27.49
CA ASP A 99 -22.65 -3.97 -26.31
C ASP A 99 -22.27 -5.46 -26.43
N HIS A 100 -21.28 -5.85 -25.63
CA HIS A 100 -20.79 -7.23 -25.56
C HIS A 100 -21.50 -8.05 -24.46
N ALA A 101 -22.40 -7.45 -23.67
CA ALA A 101 -23.03 -8.11 -22.54
C ALA A 101 -23.77 -9.42 -22.90
N PRO A 102 -24.52 -9.49 -24.03
CA PRO A 102 -25.21 -10.74 -24.44
C PRO A 102 -24.25 -11.88 -24.78
N LEU A 103 -23.10 -11.56 -25.41
CA LEU A 103 -22.08 -12.56 -25.73
C LEU A 103 -21.35 -13.02 -24.46
N LEU A 104 -20.95 -12.06 -23.63
CA LEU A 104 -20.28 -12.36 -22.35
C LEU A 104 -21.17 -13.20 -21.42
N ALA A 105 -22.50 -12.94 -21.39
CA ALA A 105 -23.44 -13.77 -20.64
C ALA A 105 -23.51 -15.21 -21.20
N ALA A 106 -23.48 -15.39 -22.52
CA ALA A 106 -23.44 -16.71 -23.12
C ALA A 106 -22.15 -17.47 -22.81
N ILE A 107 -20.99 -16.79 -22.91
CA ILE A 107 -19.68 -17.34 -22.55
C ILE A 107 -19.67 -17.73 -21.06
N ALA A 108 -20.16 -16.86 -20.18
CA ALA A 108 -20.25 -17.13 -18.76
C ALA A 108 -21.12 -18.36 -18.46
N GLY A 109 -22.35 -18.40 -18.99
CA GLY A 109 -23.26 -19.53 -18.80
C GLY A 109 -22.65 -20.85 -19.25
N TYR A 110 -21.86 -20.81 -20.32
CA TYR A 110 -21.12 -21.99 -20.79
C TYR A 110 -20.01 -22.40 -19.80
N LEU A 111 -19.20 -21.46 -19.32
CA LEU A 111 -18.03 -21.73 -18.49
C LEU A 111 -18.39 -22.14 -17.03
N VAL A 112 -19.41 -21.50 -16.43
CA VAL A 112 -19.82 -21.76 -15.04
C VAL A 112 -20.79 -22.92 -14.91
N ALA A 113 -21.09 -23.66 -15.99
CA ALA A 113 -21.94 -24.83 -15.94
C ALA A 113 -21.33 -25.89 -14.98
N PRO A 114 -22.16 -26.61 -14.19
CA PRO A 114 -21.69 -27.58 -13.20
C PRO A 114 -20.69 -28.61 -13.73
N SER A 115 -20.87 -29.05 -14.98
CA SER A 115 -19.95 -30.01 -15.65
C SER A 115 -18.57 -29.45 -16.00
N ARG A 116 -18.34 -28.13 -15.91
CA ARG A 116 -17.10 -27.45 -16.35
C ARG A 116 -16.44 -26.63 -15.25
N ILE A 117 -17.15 -26.41 -14.14
CA ILE A 117 -16.72 -25.50 -13.08
C ILE A 117 -15.38 -25.91 -12.45
N ASP A 118 -15.13 -27.21 -12.33
CA ASP A 118 -13.89 -27.72 -11.74
C ASP A 118 -12.68 -27.36 -12.59
N HIS A 119 -12.76 -27.57 -13.93
CA HIS A 119 -11.71 -27.14 -14.87
C HIS A 119 -11.50 -25.63 -14.85
N LEU A 120 -12.60 -24.87 -14.74
CA LEU A 120 -12.50 -23.41 -14.62
C LEU A 120 -11.79 -23.00 -13.33
N ASN A 121 -12.08 -23.66 -12.20
CA ASN A 121 -11.46 -23.36 -10.91
C ASN A 121 -9.95 -23.65 -10.91
N GLU A 122 -9.49 -24.72 -11.56
CA GLU A 122 -8.07 -25.02 -11.75
C GLU A 122 -7.35 -23.91 -12.50
N ALA A 123 -7.96 -23.37 -13.58
CA ALA A 123 -7.37 -22.29 -14.38
C ALA A 123 -7.48 -20.91 -13.70
N ARG A 124 -8.45 -20.71 -12.81
CA ARG A 124 -8.87 -19.41 -12.25
C ARG A 124 -7.72 -18.62 -11.62
N ALA A 125 -6.83 -19.29 -10.89
CA ALA A 125 -5.72 -18.63 -10.18
C ALA A 125 -4.74 -17.90 -11.14
N SER A 126 -4.61 -18.38 -12.38
CA SER A 126 -3.73 -17.82 -13.41
C SER A 126 -4.37 -16.69 -14.22
N LEU A 127 -5.68 -16.48 -14.08
CA LEU A 127 -6.41 -15.50 -14.88
C LEU A 127 -6.17 -14.05 -14.43
N PRO A 128 -6.28 -13.07 -15.34
CA PRO A 128 -6.31 -11.66 -14.98
C PRO A 128 -7.42 -11.35 -13.97
N ARG A 129 -7.14 -10.50 -12.97
CA ARG A 129 -8.10 -10.16 -11.89
C ARG A 129 -9.47 -9.66 -12.39
N LEU A 130 -9.50 -8.97 -13.52
CA LEU A 130 -10.76 -8.51 -14.13
C LEU A 130 -11.63 -9.67 -14.56
N VAL A 131 -11.01 -10.68 -15.20
CA VAL A 131 -11.72 -11.90 -15.65
C VAL A 131 -12.16 -12.73 -14.45
N GLN A 132 -11.30 -12.89 -13.42
CA GLN A 132 -11.67 -13.59 -12.19
C GLN A 132 -12.93 -12.98 -11.56
N ARG A 133 -12.95 -11.64 -11.39
CA ARG A 133 -14.09 -10.93 -10.80
C ARG A 133 -15.36 -11.02 -11.64
N TRP A 134 -15.20 -10.98 -12.95
CA TRP A 134 -16.33 -11.19 -13.85
C TRP A 134 -16.90 -12.60 -13.71
N LEU A 135 -16.04 -13.63 -13.69
CA LEU A 135 -16.47 -15.03 -13.46
C LEU A 135 -17.14 -15.20 -12.10
N ASP A 136 -16.59 -14.61 -11.03
CA ASP A 136 -17.18 -14.65 -9.69
C ASP A 136 -18.61 -14.07 -9.70
N ALA A 137 -18.82 -12.95 -10.40
CA ALA A 137 -20.14 -12.33 -10.51
C ALA A 137 -21.13 -13.20 -11.29
N GLN A 138 -20.67 -13.89 -12.34
CA GLN A 138 -21.52 -14.75 -13.15
C GLN A 138 -21.86 -16.06 -12.41
N GLU A 139 -20.88 -16.68 -11.75
CA GLU A 139 -21.09 -17.86 -10.92
C GLU A 139 -22.07 -17.57 -9.78
N TRP A 140 -21.92 -16.42 -9.12
CA TRP A 140 -22.83 -15.97 -8.07
C TRP A 140 -24.31 -15.97 -8.50
N GLN A 141 -24.59 -15.51 -9.72
CA GLN A 141 -25.96 -15.42 -10.24
C GLN A 141 -26.62 -16.79 -10.45
N SER A 142 -25.85 -17.79 -10.86
CA SER A 142 -26.34 -19.13 -11.22
C SER A 142 -26.16 -20.18 -10.12
N ALA A 143 -25.35 -19.88 -9.09
CA ALA A 143 -24.99 -20.83 -8.03
C ALA A 143 -26.14 -21.10 -7.05
N SER A 144 -26.20 -22.34 -6.50
CA SER A 144 -27.00 -22.66 -5.33
C SER A 144 -26.52 -21.88 -4.10
N GLU A 145 -27.34 -21.86 -3.05
CA GLU A 145 -27.03 -21.18 -1.80
C GLU A 145 -25.73 -21.72 -1.18
N GLU A 146 -25.54 -23.05 -1.16
CA GLU A 146 -24.34 -23.70 -0.64
C GLU A 146 -23.10 -23.31 -1.46
N ARG A 147 -23.23 -23.26 -2.79
CA ARG A 147 -22.12 -22.86 -3.67
C ARG A 147 -21.78 -21.40 -3.51
N ARG A 148 -22.79 -20.52 -3.30
CA ARG A 148 -22.57 -19.09 -2.97
C ARG A 148 -21.77 -18.93 -1.68
N ALA A 149 -22.15 -19.67 -0.62
CA ALA A 149 -21.42 -19.66 0.64
C ALA A 149 -19.96 -20.14 0.47
N SER A 150 -19.74 -21.23 -0.29
CA SER A 150 -18.39 -21.72 -0.61
C SER A 150 -17.58 -20.72 -1.40
N LEU A 151 -18.16 -20.07 -2.41
CA LEU A 151 -17.50 -19.04 -3.21
C LEU A 151 -17.05 -17.84 -2.35
N ILE A 152 -17.90 -17.39 -1.42
CA ILE A 152 -17.54 -16.35 -0.46
C ILE A 152 -16.36 -16.82 0.41
N ALA A 153 -16.41 -18.03 0.97
CA ALA A 153 -15.34 -18.56 1.81
C ALA A 153 -14.01 -18.64 1.06
N GLU A 154 -14.01 -19.13 -0.19
CA GLU A 154 -12.82 -19.16 -1.07
C GLU A 154 -12.24 -17.75 -1.28
N ARG A 155 -13.07 -16.74 -1.49
CA ARG A 155 -12.60 -15.35 -1.69
C ARG A 155 -12.12 -14.72 -0.39
N LEU A 156 -12.75 -15.04 0.73
CA LEU A 156 -12.31 -14.58 2.05
C LEU A 156 -10.97 -15.19 2.46
N THR A 157 -10.62 -16.38 2.04
CA THR A 157 -9.31 -17.00 2.35
C THR A 157 -8.18 -16.54 1.40
N GLY A 158 -8.52 -15.87 0.31
CA GLY A 158 -7.57 -15.35 -0.67
C GLY A 158 -6.83 -14.09 -0.21
N HIS A 159 -5.96 -13.58 -1.09
CA HIS A 159 -5.14 -12.37 -0.85
C HIS A 159 -5.59 -11.15 -1.69
N ASP A 160 -6.52 -11.31 -2.61
CA ASP A 160 -7.03 -10.18 -3.42
C ASP A 160 -8.05 -9.37 -2.62
N VAL A 161 -7.62 -8.17 -2.19
CA VAL A 161 -8.46 -7.25 -1.41
C VAL A 161 -9.78 -6.91 -2.10
N ALA A 162 -9.80 -6.83 -3.44
CA ALA A 162 -11.03 -6.53 -4.17
C ALA A 162 -12.00 -7.72 -4.16
N ALA A 163 -11.48 -8.96 -4.29
CA ALA A 163 -12.28 -10.17 -4.16
C ALA A 163 -12.80 -10.35 -2.73
N ILE A 164 -11.96 -10.08 -1.72
CA ILE A 164 -12.37 -10.11 -0.30
C ILE A 164 -13.50 -9.10 -0.04
N ARG A 165 -13.40 -7.86 -0.54
CA ARG A 165 -14.45 -6.85 -0.39
C ARG A 165 -15.73 -7.26 -1.10
N TRP A 166 -15.62 -7.80 -2.30
CA TRP A 166 -16.76 -8.34 -3.03
C TRP A 166 -17.47 -9.44 -2.21
N ALA A 167 -16.69 -10.38 -1.65
CA ALA A 167 -17.23 -11.45 -0.81
C ALA A 167 -17.94 -10.91 0.45
N LEU A 168 -17.33 -9.93 1.15
CA LEU A 168 -17.94 -9.29 2.32
C LEU A 168 -19.32 -8.69 2.02
N HIS A 169 -19.47 -8.02 0.86
CA HIS A 169 -20.76 -7.45 0.48
C HIS A 169 -21.81 -8.51 0.12
N ARG A 170 -21.38 -9.72 -0.22
CA ARG A 170 -22.26 -10.82 -0.60
C ARG A 170 -22.71 -11.69 0.58
N ILE A 171 -22.06 -11.58 1.74
CA ILE A 171 -22.49 -12.35 2.92
C ILE A 171 -23.93 -11.99 3.31
N ASP A 172 -24.29 -10.71 3.28
CA ASP A 172 -25.64 -10.23 3.61
C ASP A 172 -26.71 -10.72 2.61
N ASP A 173 -26.34 -11.07 1.38
CA ASP A 173 -27.25 -11.59 0.34
C ASP A 173 -27.61 -13.08 0.55
N LEU A 174 -26.92 -13.79 1.46
CA LEU A 174 -27.23 -15.19 1.76
C LEU A 174 -28.50 -15.30 2.60
N ALA A 175 -29.39 -16.18 2.20
CA ALA A 175 -30.64 -16.48 2.93
C ALA A 175 -30.39 -17.31 4.19
N SER A 176 -29.35 -18.16 4.19
CA SER A 176 -29.06 -19.08 5.29
C SER A 176 -28.59 -18.34 6.55
N PRO A 177 -29.36 -18.40 7.66
CA PRO A 177 -29.01 -17.77 8.92
C PRO A 177 -27.79 -18.42 9.61
N MET A 178 -27.42 -19.64 9.21
CA MET A 178 -26.25 -20.36 9.77
C MET A 178 -24.96 -20.07 8.99
N ALA A 179 -25.08 -19.83 7.68
CA ALA A 179 -23.89 -19.58 6.83
C ALA A 179 -23.26 -18.23 7.08
N ARG A 180 -24.05 -17.17 7.27
CA ARG A 180 -23.55 -15.80 7.46
C ARG A 180 -22.62 -15.64 8.65
N PRO A 181 -22.98 -16.07 9.87
CA PRO A 181 -22.09 -15.96 11.03
C PRO A 181 -20.78 -16.71 10.87
N ALA A 182 -20.80 -17.89 10.26
CA ALA A 182 -19.58 -18.66 9.98
C ALA A 182 -18.63 -17.90 9.03
N LEU A 183 -19.18 -17.23 8.01
CA LEU A 183 -18.41 -16.43 7.07
C LEU A 183 -17.89 -15.13 7.71
N TRP A 184 -18.67 -14.48 8.58
CA TRP A 184 -18.19 -13.34 9.38
C TRP A 184 -17.07 -13.75 10.31
N LEU A 185 -17.16 -14.90 10.95
CA LEU A 185 -16.11 -15.43 11.80
C LEU A 185 -14.81 -15.68 10.99
N LEU A 186 -14.94 -16.30 9.81
CA LEU A 186 -13.82 -16.48 8.87
C LEU A 186 -13.20 -15.14 8.46
N ALA A 187 -14.01 -14.14 8.18
CA ALA A 187 -13.53 -12.80 7.82
C ALA A 187 -12.83 -12.08 8.99
N CYS A 188 -13.10 -12.43 10.25
CA CYS A 188 -12.38 -11.94 11.41
C CYS A 188 -10.92 -12.41 11.48
N ASP A 189 -10.54 -13.45 10.73
CA ASP A 189 -9.16 -13.98 10.67
C ASP A 189 -8.37 -13.46 9.49
N GLN A 190 -8.96 -12.59 8.67
CA GLN A 190 -8.29 -12.01 7.50
C GLN A 190 -7.09 -11.13 7.87
N ALA A 191 -6.08 -11.08 6.99
CA ALA A 191 -4.90 -10.23 7.15
C ALA A 191 -5.23 -8.71 7.15
N HIS A 192 -6.32 -8.32 6.49
CA HIS A 192 -6.72 -6.92 6.31
C HIS A 192 -7.54 -6.40 7.50
N GLY A 193 -6.99 -5.45 8.26
CA GLY A 193 -7.66 -4.87 9.43
C GLY A 193 -9.06 -4.32 9.17
N PRO A 194 -9.31 -3.52 8.10
CA PRO A 194 -10.66 -3.05 7.78
C PRO A 194 -11.68 -4.17 7.58
N VAL A 195 -11.26 -5.29 6.97
CA VAL A 195 -12.11 -6.50 6.80
C VAL A 195 -12.47 -7.09 8.15
N ARG A 196 -11.46 -7.32 9.03
CA ARG A 196 -11.70 -7.83 10.38
C ARG A 196 -12.62 -6.93 11.20
N ALA A 197 -12.41 -5.60 11.12
CA ALA A 197 -13.25 -4.64 11.85
C ALA A 197 -14.72 -4.68 11.40
N GLN A 198 -14.97 -4.75 10.09
CA GLN A 198 -16.31 -4.87 9.54
C GLN A 198 -16.94 -6.21 9.93
N ALA A 199 -16.19 -7.30 9.78
CA ALA A 199 -16.65 -8.64 10.13
C ALA A 199 -17.01 -8.77 11.61
N LEU A 200 -16.13 -8.25 12.52
CA LEU A 200 -16.40 -8.25 13.95
C LEU A 200 -17.67 -7.49 14.29
N ARG A 201 -17.91 -6.32 13.67
CA ARG A 201 -19.12 -5.53 13.90
C ARG A 201 -20.35 -6.34 13.52
N ARG A 202 -20.37 -6.92 12.30
CA ARG A 202 -21.48 -7.74 11.82
C ARG A 202 -21.72 -8.98 12.69
N LEU A 203 -20.63 -9.66 13.07
CA LEU A 203 -20.71 -10.82 13.97
C LEU A 203 -21.31 -10.46 15.35
N CYS A 204 -20.96 -9.29 15.89
CA CYS A 204 -21.54 -8.79 17.13
C CYS A 204 -23.04 -8.47 17.02
N ASP A 205 -23.48 -8.02 15.84
CA ASP A 205 -24.88 -7.70 15.57
C ASP A 205 -25.72 -8.99 15.40
N GLU A 206 -25.20 -9.99 14.68
CA GLU A 206 -25.93 -11.24 14.37
C GLU A 206 -25.84 -12.28 15.49
N LEU A 207 -24.68 -12.47 16.10
CA LEU A 207 -24.45 -13.43 17.18
C LEU A 207 -23.68 -12.76 18.35
N PRO A 208 -24.36 -12.06 19.25
CA PRO A 208 -23.74 -11.27 20.31
C PRO A 208 -22.76 -12.04 21.19
N GLU A 209 -23.00 -13.30 21.52
CA GLU A 209 -22.11 -14.11 22.34
C GLU A 209 -20.81 -14.46 21.61
N VAL A 210 -20.93 -14.96 20.37
CA VAL A 210 -19.77 -15.29 19.51
C VAL A 210 -18.99 -14.02 19.18
N GLY A 211 -19.69 -12.91 18.91
CA GLY A 211 -19.12 -11.60 18.70
C GLY A 211 -18.31 -11.12 19.90
N SER A 212 -18.82 -11.28 21.13
CA SER A 212 -18.12 -10.92 22.37
C SER A 212 -16.88 -11.79 22.61
N ALA A 213 -16.96 -13.09 22.38
CA ALA A 213 -15.81 -13.99 22.46
C ALA A 213 -14.73 -13.63 21.43
N THR A 214 -15.16 -13.29 20.21
CA THR A 214 -14.25 -12.83 19.14
C THR A 214 -13.65 -11.47 19.46
N ALA A 215 -14.41 -10.55 20.05
CA ALA A 215 -13.93 -9.25 20.51
C ALA A 215 -12.83 -9.38 21.60
N LEU A 216 -12.97 -10.31 22.55
CA LEU A 216 -11.93 -10.62 23.52
C LEU A 216 -10.62 -11.08 22.85
N ARG A 217 -10.71 -11.85 21.77
CA ARG A 217 -9.56 -12.29 20.97
C ARG A 217 -8.90 -11.15 20.22
N LEU A 218 -9.69 -10.26 19.62
CA LEU A 218 -9.26 -9.18 18.74
C LEU A 218 -8.99 -7.84 19.46
N ALA A 219 -9.23 -7.73 20.76
CA ALA A 219 -9.01 -6.51 21.54
C ALA A 219 -7.55 -6.02 21.52
N LEU A 220 -6.59 -6.92 21.29
CA LEU A 220 -5.17 -6.60 21.11
C LEU A 220 -4.75 -6.71 19.63
N ASP A 221 -5.62 -6.42 18.68
CA ASP A 221 -5.27 -6.41 17.26
C ASP A 221 -4.29 -5.26 16.93
N PRO A 222 -3.31 -5.47 16.03
CA PRO A 222 -2.38 -4.42 15.64
C PRO A 222 -3.05 -3.22 14.95
N ARG A 223 -4.26 -3.38 14.41
CA ARG A 223 -5.01 -2.31 13.72
C ARG A 223 -6.00 -1.62 14.65
N ALA A 224 -5.91 -0.29 14.75
CA ALA A 224 -6.77 0.51 15.61
C ALA A 224 -8.25 0.25 15.36
N ALA A 225 -8.69 0.27 14.09
CA ALA A 225 -10.10 0.07 13.75
C ALA A 225 -10.69 -1.26 14.27
N VAL A 226 -9.88 -2.32 14.38
CA VAL A 226 -10.31 -3.60 14.95
C VAL A 226 -10.41 -3.52 16.47
N ARG A 227 -9.38 -2.93 17.11
CA ARG A 227 -9.39 -2.70 18.57
C ARG A 227 -10.58 -1.84 19.00
N ASP A 228 -10.86 -0.77 18.26
CA ASP A 228 -11.96 0.16 18.58
C ASP A 228 -13.32 -0.55 18.58
N VAL A 229 -13.58 -1.40 17.58
CA VAL A 229 -14.79 -2.23 17.53
C VAL A 229 -14.83 -3.21 18.72
N ALA A 230 -13.72 -3.89 18.99
CA ALA A 230 -13.62 -4.84 20.09
C ALA A 230 -13.84 -4.16 21.46
N ILE A 231 -13.18 -3.02 21.70
CA ILE A 231 -13.33 -2.22 22.92
C ILE A 231 -14.77 -1.75 23.09
N ALA A 232 -15.37 -1.20 22.01
CA ALA A 232 -16.76 -0.76 22.05
C ALA A 232 -17.72 -1.90 22.45
N ARG A 233 -17.48 -3.10 21.92
CA ARG A 233 -18.30 -4.29 22.25
C ARG A 233 -18.13 -4.75 23.69
N LEU A 234 -16.91 -4.67 24.22
CA LEU A 234 -16.56 -5.15 25.57
C LEU A 234 -16.90 -4.17 26.67
N ARG A 235 -17.25 -2.91 26.35
CA ARG A 235 -17.66 -1.92 27.36
C ARG A 235 -18.89 -2.40 28.13
N GLY A 236 -18.82 -2.36 29.44
CA GLY A 236 -19.91 -2.76 30.33
C GLY A 236 -20.06 -4.27 30.53
N THR A 237 -19.16 -5.10 29.98
CA THR A 237 -19.24 -6.58 30.11
C THR A 237 -18.19 -7.19 31.05
N GLY A 238 -17.35 -6.37 31.71
CA GLY A 238 -16.20 -6.86 32.49
C GLY A 238 -15.04 -7.40 31.62
N GLY A 239 -15.24 -7.54 30.32
CA GLY A 239 -14.22 -8.09 29.42
C GLY A 239 -13.01 -7.20 29.22
N LEU A 240 -13.15 -5.88 29.42
CA LEU A 240 -12.04 -4.92 29.30
C LEU A 240 -11.00 -5.10 30.40
N GLU A 241 -11.41 -5.41 31.64
CA GLU A 241 -10.49 -5.69 32.75
C GLU A 241 -9.64 -6.92 32.46
N THR A 242 -10.26 -8.00 31.97
CA THR A 242 -9.55 -9.22 31.57
C THR A 242 -8.48 -8.94 30.51
N ILE A 243 -8.83 -8.11 29.51
CA ILE A 243 -7.88 -7.75 28.44
C ILE A 243 -6.81 -6.79 28.97
N ARG A 244 -7.16 -5.86 29.86
CA ARG A 244 -6.21 -4.95 30.51
C ARG A 244 -5.13 -5.73 31.26
N ASP A 245 -5.52 -6.70 32.07
CA ASP A 245 -4.60 -7.52 32.85
C ASP A 245 -3.69 -8.35 31.94
N ARG A 246 -4.25 -8.91 30.85
CA ARG A 246 -3.47 -9.60 29.81
C ARG A 246 -2.49 -8.66 29.08
N ALA A 247 -2.91 -7.43 28.78
CA ALA A 247 -2.05 -6.44 28.14
C ALA A 247 -0.90 -6.01 29.06
N LEU A 248 -1.17 -5.80 30.35
CA LEU A 248 -0.14 -5.51 31.36
C LEU A 248 0.86 -6.66 31.48
N ALA A 249 0.39 -7.90 31.61
CA ALA A 249 1.27 -9.07 31.66
C ALA A 249 2.15 -9.20 30.39
N GLN A 250 1.61 -8.89 29.21
CA GLN A 250 2.38 -8.86 27.97
C GLN A 250 3.48 -7.79 27.96
N LEU A 251 3.25 -6.63 28.57
CA LEU A 251 4.25 -5.57 28.67
C LEU A 251 5.32 -5.87 29.74
N GLU A 252 5.00 -6.64 30.77
CA GLU A 252 5.93 -7.01 31.82
C GLU A 252 6.85 -8.17 31.44
N SER A 253 6.42 -9.04 30.54
CA SER A 253 7.22 -10.17 30.08
C SER A 253 8.39 -9.71 29.20
N PRO A 254 9.64 -9.97 29.59
CA PRO A 254 10.83 -9.64 28.77
C PRO A 254 10.89 -10.44 27.46
N ALA A 255 10.29 -11.63 27.44
CA ALA A 255 10.23 -12.51 26.28
C ALA A 255 9.05 -12.20 25.33
N SER A 256 8.28 -11.14 25.59
CA SER A 256 7.15 -10.77 24.72
C SER A 256 7.64 -10.53 23.30
N ALA A 257 7.15 -11.36 22.39
CA ALA A 257 7.42 -11.14 20.97
C ALA A 257 7.04 -9.71 20.59
N PRO A 258 7.89 -8.99 19.81
CA PRO A 258 7.71 -7.56 19.48
C PRO A 258 6.33 -7.20 18.98
N HIS A 259 5.68 -8.15 18.26
CA HIS A 259 4.34 -7.96 17.70
C HIS A 259 3.21 -7.97 18.74
N ARG A 260 3.46 -8.39 19.99
CA ARG A 260 2.43 -8.42 21.05
C ARG A 260 2.47 -7.18 21.95
N GLY A 261 3.64 -6.65 22.24
CA GLY A 261 3.79 -5.50 23.14
C GLY A 261 3.19 -4.21 22.59
N VAL A 262 3.33 -3.95 21.28
CA VAL A 262 2.79 -2.73 20.66
C VAL A 262 1.26 -2.68 20.69
N PRO A 263 0.51 -3.73 20.30
CA PRO A 263 -0.94 -3.74 20.43
C PRO A 263 -1.41 -3.61 21.89
N ALA A 264 -0.72 -4.24 22.83
CA ALA A 264 -1.04 -4.14 24.26
C ALA A 264 -0.89 -2.69 24.76
N LEU A 265 0.20 -2.00 24.42
CA LEU A 265 0.41 -0.60 24.80
C LEU A 265 -0.64 0.32 24.17
N LEU A 266 -0.97 0.12 22.89
CA LEU A 266 -1.99 0.91 22.20
C LEU A 266 -3.40 0.65 22.73
N PHE A 267 -3.72 -0.57 23.16
CA PHE A 267 -4.98 -0.89 23.85
C PHE A 267 -5.07 -0.13 25.17
N LEU A 268 -4.02 -0.19 25.99
CA LEU A 268 -3.97 0.52 27.28
C LEU A 268 -4.07 2.03 27.12
N ALA A 269 -3.51 2.59 26.04
CA ALA A 269 -3.66 4.03 25.74
C ALA A 269 -5.12 4.43 25.48
N THR A 270 -5.97 3.49 25.06
CA THR A 270 -7.39 3.74 24.79
C THR A 270 -8.26 3.53 26.03
N VAL A 271 -7.95 2.51 26.87
CA VAL A 271 -8.82 2.11 27.98
C VAL A 271 -8.39 2.67 29.33
N ASP A 272 -7.11 3.04 29.48
CA ASP A 272 -6.53 3.60 30.68
C ASP A 272 -5.48 4.67 30.35
N PRO A 273 -5.93 5.81 29.80
CA PRO A 273 -5.04 6.88 29.35
C PRO A 273 -4.26 7.54 30.50
N ASP A 274 -4.84 7.64 31.70
CA ASP A 274 -4.23 8.36 32.83
C ASP A 274 -2.93 7.71 33.32
N GLY A 275 -2.85 6.38 33.29
CA GLY A 275 -1.65 5.63 33.67
C GLY A 275 -0.58 5.52 32.58
N MET A 276 -0.84 6.08 31.39
CA MET A 276 -0.06 5.78 30.20
C MET A 276 1.36 6.37 30.23
N ASN A 277 1.53 7.60 30.71
CA ASN A 277 2.85 8.23 30.83
C ASN A 277 3.78 7.42 31.72
N ALA A 278 3.33 7.08 32.94
CA ALA A 278 4.11 6.27 33.88
C ALA A 278 4.48 4.88 33.30
N ARG A 279 3.60 4.28 32.51
CA ARG A 279 3.89 3.01 31.82
C ARG A 279 4.97 3.17 30.77
N CYS A 280 4.86 4.19 29.93
CA CYS A 280 5.86 4.49 28.89
C CYS A 280 7.23 4.78 29.51
N GLU A 281 7.29 5.56 30.59
CA GLU A 281 8.53 5.86 31.32
C GLU A 281 9.17 4.59 31.90
N ARG A 282 8.39 3.74 32.57
CA ARG A 282 8.86 2.44 33.06
C ARG A 282 9.37 1.52 31.95
N LEU A 283 8.71 1.50 30.80
CA LEU A 283 9.19 0.73 29.66
C LEU A 283 10.53 1.24 29.14
N LEU A 284 10.70 2.55 29.07
CA LEU A 284 11.92 3.17 28.55
C LEU A 284 13.11 3.10 29.53
N SER A 285 12.85 2.99 30.85
CA SER A 285 13.89 2.84 31.86
C SER A 285 14.50 1.44 31.93
N ARG A 286 13.90 0.43 31.29
CA ARG A 286 14.43 -0.93 31.27
C ARG A 286 15.69 -1.01 30.38
N SER A 287 16.71 -1.70 30.87
CA SER A 287 18.01 -1.87 30.19
C SER A 287 18.42 -3.36 30.11
N GLY A 288 19.52 -3.66 29.44
CA GLY A 288 20.02 -5.02 29.28
C GLY A 288 19.01 -5.95 28.58
N GLU A 289 18.87 -7.17 29.07
CA GLU A 289 17.94 -8.17 28.53
C GLU A 289 16.46 -7.78 28.68
N ALA A 290 16.14 -6.96 29.65
CA ALA A 290 14.78 -6.45 29.87
C ALA A 290 14.43 -5.27 28.94
N ARG A 291 15.36 -4.78 28.13
CA ARG A 291 15.15 -3.66 27.22
C ARG A 291 14.07 -3.99 26.20
N PRO A 292 12.99 -3.20 26.09
CA PRO A 292 11.92 -3.47 25.15
C PRO A 292 12.39 -3.36 23.70
N HIS A 293 11.75 -4.13 22.82
CA HIS A 293 12.03 -4.07 21.40
C HIS A 293 11.83 -2.65 20.83
N GLY A 294 12.61 -2.29 19.82
CA GLY A 294 12.63 -0.95 19.23
C GLY A 294 11.27 -0.42 18.76
N SER A 295 10.35 -1.30 18.30
CA SER A 295 8.99 -0.89 17.93
C SER A 295 8.14 -0.47 19.13
N LEU A 296 8.27 -1.15 20.26
CA LEU A 296 7.56 -0.80 21.49
C LEU A 296 8.11 0.50 22.08
N ARG A 297 9.44 0.65 22.08
CA ARG A 297 10.10 1.90 22.49
C ARG A 297 9.68 3.08 21.62
N ALA A 298 9.52 2.86 20.29
CA ALA A 298 9.04 3.87 19.37
C ALA A 298 7.63 4.37 19.74
N VAL A 299 6.71 3.47 20.06
CA VAL A 299 5.35 3.84 20.45
C VAL A 299 5.34 4.54 21.80
N ALA A 300 6.14 4.07 22.78
CA ALA A 300 6.26 4.71 24.09
C ALA A 300 6.82 6.13 23.97
N LEU A 301 7.92 6.32 23.23
CA LEU A 301 8.49 7.65 23.00
C LEU A 301 7.53 8.55 22.23
N GLN A 302 6.84 8.04 21.22
CA GLN A 302 5.85 8.80 20.46
C GLN A 302 4.74 9.32 21.37
N HIS A 303 4.26 8.47 22.28
CA HIS A 303 3.24 8.88 23.26
C HIS A 303 3.77 9.99 24.16
N LEU A 304 4.94 9.81 24.80
CA LEU A 304 5.52 10.77 25.70
C LEU A 304 5.86 12.12 25.02
N VAL A 305 6.43 12.09 23.82
CA VAL A 305 6.69 13.32 23.04
C VAL A 305 5.40 14.06 22.71
N SER A 306 4.30 13.33 22.45
CA SER A 306 3.01 13.94 22.11
C SER A 306 2.22 14.42 23.33
N ALA A 307 2.35 13.72 24.45
CA ALA A 307 1.62 14.01 25.70
C ALA A 307 2.31 15.04 26.59
N SER A 308 3.63 15.19 26.46
CA SER A 308 4.43 16.14 27.24
C SER A 308 4.51 17.51 26.59
N LYS A 309 4.86 18.52 27.38
CA LYS A 309 5.13 19.91 26.93
C LYS A 309 6.46 20.37 27.46
N ASP A 310 6.98 21.45 26.89
CA ASP A 310 8.14 22.18 27.36
C ASP A 310 9.37 21.28 27.60
N GLU A 311 10.02 21.40 28.76
CA GLU A 311 11.22 20.69 29.13
C GLU A 311 11.06 19.16 29.11
N ALA A 312 9.91 18.66 29.55
CA ALA A 312 9.63 17.21 29.51
C ALA A 312 9.57 16.68 28.08
N GLN A 313 8.96 17.43 27.17
CA GLN A 313 8.91 17.10 25.74
C GLN A 313 10.32 17.08 25.13
N GLN A 314 11.15 18.09 25.43
CA GLN A 314 12.54 18.14 24.96
C GLN A 314 13.36 16.96 25.48
N ARG A 315 13.21 16.59 26.75
CA ARG A 315 13.87 15.40 27.31
C ARG A 315 13.57 14.14 26.48
N TRP A 316 12.29 13.92 26.13
CA TRP A 316 11.89 12.76 25.34
C TRP A 316 12.34 12.85 23.89
N MET A 317 12.38 14.04 23.31
CA MET A 317 12.94 14.26 21.97
C MET A 317 14.44 13.95 21.92
N ARG A 318 15.22 14.39 22.92
CA ARG A 318 16.66 14.03 23.06
C ARG A 318 16.84 12.52 23.16
N GLN A 319 16.04 11.84 23.99
CA GLN A 319 16.10 10.38 24.10
C GLN A 319 15.72 9.69 22.78
N ALA A 320 14.77 10.23 22.06
CA ALA A 320 14.40 9.71 20.73
C ALA A 320 15.51 9.90 19.68
N LEU A 321 16.26 10.98 19.73
CA LEU A 321 17.43 11.21 18.86
C LEU A 321 18.58 10.27 19.20
N ALA A 322 18.78 9.93 20.47
CA ALA A 322 19.77 8.96 20.93
C ALA A 322 19.43 7.50 20.53
N GLU A 323 18.21 7.22 20.04
CA GLU A 323 17.85 5.88 19.57
C GLU A 323 18.45 5.58 18.20
N PRO A 324 18.99 4.37 17.96
CA PRO A 324 19.56 4.00 16.67
C PRO A 324 18.51 3.83 15.55
N SER A 325 17.23 3.80 15.92
CA SER A 325 16.14 3.54 14.98
C SER A 325 15.79 4.78 14.15
N PRO A 326 15.92 4.74 12.81
CA PRO A 326 15.52 5.82 11.93
C PRO A 326 14.04 6.22 12.06
N ARG A 327 13.20 5.27 12.44
CA ARG A 327 11.77 5.50 12.66
C ARG A 327 11.56 6.38 13.90
N ILE A 328 12.28 6.11 14.97
CA ILE A 328 12.18 6.89 16.22
C ILE A 328 12.70 8.31 16.00
N GLN A 329 13.86 8.47 15.36
CA GLN A 329 14.43 9.78 15.08
C GLN A 329 13.53 10.64 14.17
N ARG A 330 12.80 10.04 13.22
CA ARG A 330 11.81 10.77 12.41
C ARG A 330 10.65 11.36 13.21
N MET A 331 10.31 10.76 14.36
CA MET A 331 9.26 11.31 15.22
C MET A 331 9.62 12.70 15.76
N VAL A 332 10.91 12.95 16.03
CA VAL A 332 11.38 14.27 16.50
C VAL A 332 11.12 15.33 15.43
N VAL A 333 11.46 15.03 14.17
CA VAL A 333 11.17 15.91 13.03
C VAL A 333 9.67 16.20 12.93
N GLU A 334 8.84 15.19 13.11
CA GLU A 334 7.39 15.35 13.04
C GLU A 334 6.84 16.14 14.24
N ALA A 335 7.38 15.94 15.44
CA ALA A 335 7.02 16.74 16.61
C ALA A 335 7.35 18.23 16.40
N ILE A 336 8.53 18.52 15.87
CA ILE A 336 8.95 19.89 15.56
C ILE A 336 8.03 20.51 14.50
N ARG A 337 7.66 19.78 13.46
CA ARG A 337 6.69 20.26 12.45
C ARG A 337 5.33 20.60 13.05
N ARG A 338 4.96 19.96 14.13
CA ARG A 338 3.72 20.23 14.90
C ARG A 338 3.86 21.33 15.93
N GLY A 339 5.01 21.99 16.00
CA GLY A 339 5.25 23.14 16.85
C GLY A 339 6.05 22.86 18.13
N ALA A 340 6.58 21.63 18.31
CA ALA A 340 7.52 21.39 19.39
C ALA A 340 8.83 22.19 19.16
N PRO A 341 9.41 22.84 20.17
CA PRO A 341 10.65 23.55 20.01
C PRO A 341 11.79 22.55 19.67
N PRO A 342 12.64 22.84 18.66
CA PRO A 342 13.75 21.95 18.31
C PRO A 342 14.79 21.91 19.43
N PRO A 343 15.49 20.77 19.63
CA PRO A 343 16.66 20.69 20.51
C PRO A 343 17.73 21.70 20.07
N THR A 344 18.48 22.25 21.03
CA THR A 344 19.56 23.17 20.68
C THR A 344 20.64 22.47 19.84
N PRO A 345 21.35 23.18 18.96
CA PRO A 345 22.45 22.58 18.18
C PRO A 345 23.50 21.88 19.04
N ASP A 346 23.84 22.46 20.19
CA ASP A 346 24.81 21.90 21.13
C ASP A 346 24.34 20.55 21.71
N GLU A 347 23.05 20.35 21.86
CA GLU A 347 22.44 19.08 22.28
C GLU A 347 22.28 18.10 21.12
N LEU A 348 22.03 18.61 19.91
CA LEU A 348 21.70 17.81 18.74
C LEU A 348 22.91 17.02 18.22
N TRP A 349 24.05 17.69 18.04
CA TRP A 349 25.20 17.07 17.38
C TRP A 349 25.83 15.91 18.14
N PRO A 350 26.05 15.95 19.46
CA PRO A 350 26.52 14.78 20.20
C PRO A 350 25.63 13.56 20.01
N LEU A 351 24.30 13.74 20.09
CA LEU A 351 23.33 12.65 19.96
C LEU A 351 23.30 12.05 18.55
N VAL A 352 23.44 12.90 17.52
CA VAL A 352 23.38 12.48 16.12
C VAL A 352 24.68 11.82 15.66
N LEU A 353 25.83 12.36 16.06
CA LEU A 353 27.16 11.88 15.62
C LEU A 353 27.57 10.59 16.35
N GLU A 354 27.08 10.35 17.58
CA GLU A 354 27.26 9.08 18.30
C GLU A 354 26.84 7.86 17.47
N HIS A 355 25.84 8.02 16.62
CA HIS A 355 25.37 6.92 15.75
C HIS A 355 26.34 6.53 14.65
N ARG A 356 27.35 7.36 14.33
CA ARG A 356 28.35 7.13 13.26
C ARG A 356 27.74 6.71 11.90
N ARG A 357 26.59 7.29 11.54
CA ARG A 357 25.83 6.96 10.34
C ARG A 357 25.40 8.21 9.56
N ALA A 358 25.62 8.20 8.25
CA ALA A 358 25.25 9.32 7.37
C ALA A 358 23.73 9.63 7.38
N ASP A 359 22.89 8.61 7.55
CA ASP A 359 21.44 8.79 7.62
C ASP A 359 20.98 9.43 8.95
N ALA A 360 21.72 9.25 10.05
CA ALA A 360 21.48 9.98 11.29
C ALA A 360 21.87 11.47 11.14
N LEU A 361 23.04 11.75 10.53
CA LEU A 361 23.45 13.11 10.20
C LEU A 361 22.41 13.82 9.31
N ARG A 362 21.90 13.16 8.27
CA ARG A 362 20.85 13.72 7.39
C ARG A 362 19.58 14.10 8.17
N ARG A 363 19.21 13.32 9.19
CA ARG A 363 18.06 13.63 10.08
C ARG A 363 18.38 14.81 11.01
N GLY A 364 19.55 14.86 11.60
CA GLY A 364 20.01 16.01 12.39
C GLY A 364 19.96 17.30 11.58
N LEU A 365 20.48 17.27 10.35
CA LEU A 365 20.39 18.40 9.41
C LEU A 365 18.95 18.76 9.03
N THR A 366 18.01 17.79 9.06
CA THR A 366 16.58 18.08 8.88
C THR A 366 15.99 18.81 10.09
N VAL A 367 16.41 18.45 11.30
CA VAL A 367 16.06 19.19 12.53
C VAL A 367 16.65 20.60 12.48
N LEU A 368 17.90 20.75 12.07
CA LEU A 368 18.58 22.05 11.97
C LEU A 368 17.82 23.05 11.09
N ARG A 369 17.07 22.61 10.07
CA ARG A 369 16.27 23.51 9.21
C ARG A 369 15.18 24.31 9.93
N HIS A 370 14.84 23.92 11.14
CA HIS A 370 13.86 24.66 11.96
C HIS A 370 14.50 25.82 12.74
N TRP A 371 15.81 25.98 12.63
CA TRP A 371 16.54 27.13 13.17
C TRP A 371 16.68 28.22 12.11
N GLY A 372 16.95 29.44 12.53
CA GLY A 372 17.16 30.56 11.63
C GLY A 372 18.32 30.32 10.64
N THR A 373 18.25 30.93 9.47
CA THR A 373 19.17 30.73 8.34
C THR A 373 20.64 30.87 8.73
N TRP A 374 20.95 31.83 9.57
CA TRP A 374 22.34 32.09 10.01
C TRP A 374 22.79 31.06 11.05
N THR A 375 21.93 30.62 11.93
CA THR A 375 22.23 29.50 12.83
C THR A 375 22.50 28.22 12.02
N GLN A 376 21.72 27.96 10.96
CA GLN A 376 21.99 26.84 10.07
C GLN A 376 23.39 26.91 9.49
N LEU A 377 23.79 28.06 8.92
CA LEU A 377 25.14 28.22 8.34
C LEU A 377 26.23 28.01 9.40
N ARG A 378 26.07 28.62 10.58
CA ARG A 378 27.01 28.47 11.69
C ARG A 378 27.25 27.00 12.02
N GLU A 379 26.19 26.24 12.13
CA GLU A 379 26.23 24.82 12.47
C GLU A 379 26.82 23.98 11.33
N LEU A 380 26.47 24.26 10.07
CA LEU A 380 27.11 23.62 8.92
C LEU A 380 28.62 23.83 8.90
N LEU A 381 29.09 25.06 9.18
CA LEU A 381 30.52 25.37 9.30
C LEU A 381 31.16 24.65 10.51
N THR A 382 30.44 24.52 11.63
CA THR A 382 30.92 23.75 12.79
C THR A 382 31.12 22.29 12.45
N LEU A 383 30.19 21.69 11.73
CA LEU A 383 30.23 20.27 11.31
C LEU A 383 31.44 19.97 10.39
N THR A 384 31.97 20.93 9.64
CA THR A 384 33.18 20.69 8.84
C THR A 384 34.42 20.35 9.65
N ARG A 385 34.40 20.64 10.97
CA ARG A 385 35.53 20.43 11.90
C ARG A 385 35.32 19.18 12.77
N LEU A 386 34.15 18.56 12.72
CA LEU A 386 33.84 17.39 13.51
C LEU A 386 34.11 16.12 12.73
N PRO A 387 34.45 15.00 13.38
CA PRO A 387 34.58 13.73 12.74
C PRO A 387 33.22 13.27 12.23
N LEU A 388 33.04 13.29 10.90
CA LEU A 388 31.80 12.86 10.27
C LEU A 388 31.81 11.34 10.04
N PRO A 389 30.61 10.71 10.03
CA PRO A 389 30.47 9.30 9.64
C PRO A 389 30.84 9.09 8.16
N GLU A 390 31.09 7.84 7.77
CA GLU A 390 31.26 7.46 6.36
C GLU A 390 30.08 7.97 5.51
N GLY A 391 30.36 8.61 4.37
CA GLY A 391 29.36 9.30 3.53
C GLY A 391 28.80 10.59 4.15
N GLY A 392 29.24 10.98 5.34
CA GLY A 392 28.78 12.20 6.02
C GLY A 392 29.20 13.48 5.32
N ALA A 393 30.36 13.48 4.66
CA ALA A 393 30.84 14.62 3.89
C ALA A 393 29.87 14.98 2.74
N ASP A 394 29.39 13.97 1.99
CA ASP A 394 28.42 14.18 0.91
C ASP A 394 27.10 14.75 1.44
N VAL A 395 26.63 14.22 2.57
CA VAL A 395 25.41 14.70 3.23
C VAL A 395 25.55 16.15 3.70
N LEU A 396 26.73 16.52 4.18
CA LEU A 396 27.04 17.91 4.58
C LEU A 396 27.10 18.83 3.35
N LEU A 397 27.73 18.40 2.26
CA LEU A 397 27.78 19.15 0.99
C LEU A 397 26.36 19.39 0.44
N GLU A 398 25.51 18.38 0.41
CA GLU A 398 24.09 18.53 0.04
C GLU A 398 23.34 19.55 0.94
N ALA A 399 23.71 19.65 2.19
CA ALA A 399 23.10 20.62 3.11
C ALA A 399 23.55 22.05 2.82
N PHE A 400 24.83 22.26 2.51
CA PHE A 400 25.36 23.55 2.05
C PHE A 400 24.72 23.97 0.72
N ASP A 401 24.60 23.07 -0.23
CA ASP A 401 23.96 23.35 -1.52
C ASP A 401 22.53 23.87 -1.35
N ARG A 402 21.76 23.19 -0.51
CA ARG A 402 20.40 23.62 -0.18
C ARG A 402 20.35 24.96 0.54
N TRP A 403 21.30 25.21 1.43
CA TRP A 403 21.41 26.50 2.10
C TRP A 403 21.70 27.61 1.09
N CYS A 404 22.63 27.40 0.16
CA CYS A 404 22.92 28.34 -0.92
C CYS A 404 21.73 28.60 -1.83
N GLU A 405 20.95 27.58 -2.18
CA GLU A 405 19.73 27.75 -2.99
C GLU A 405 18.67 28.58 -2.27
N PHE A 406 18.47 28.33 -0.99
CA PHE A 406 17.51 29.08 -0.18
C PHE A 406 17.89 30.55 -0.08
N THR A 407 19.20 30.86 0.08
CA THR A 407 19.71 32.23 0.25
C THR A 407 19.79 33.04 -1.05
N ARG A 408 19.69 32.41 -2.24
CA ARG A 408 19.65 33.11 -3.54
C ARG A 408 18.51 34.13 -3.65
N GLN A 409 17.47 33.99 -2.88
CA GLN A 409 16.30 34.93 -2.86
C GLN A 409 16.57 36.18 -2.03
N GLY A 410 17.78 36.34 -1.49
CA GLY A 410 18.18 37.47 -0.67
C GLY A 410 17.78 37.33 0.79
N VAL A 411 18.77 37.06 1.65
CA VAL A 411 18.57 37.01 3.11
C VAL A 411 19.41 38.15 3.69
N SER A 412 18.80 39.01 4.51
CA SER A 412 19.53 40.10 5.18
C SER A 412 20.60 39.55 6.12
N ALA A 413 21.73 40.23 6.24
CA ALA A 413 22.76 39.88 7.21
C ALA A 413 22.19 39.83 8.63
N PRO A 414 22.70 38.94 9.50
CA PRO A 414 22.32 38.95 10.90
C PRO A 414 22.85 40.22 11.58
N ALA A 415 22.19 40.58 12.69
CA ALA A 415 22.66 41.69 13.50
C ALA A 415 23.98 41.35 14.21
N GLU A 416 24.75 42.40 14.57
CA GLU A 416 25.90 42.24 15.46
C GLU A 416 25.40 41.86 16.88
N PRO A 417 26.12 40.97 17.62
CA PRO A 417 27.47 40.43 17.34
C PRO A 417 27.48 39.11 16.52
N GLU A 418 26.35 38.61 16.04
CA GLU A 418 26.29 37.35 15.30
C GLU A 418 27.02 37.42 13.96
N ALA A 419 26.87 38.54 13.24
CA ALA A 419 27.57 38.76 11.98
C ALA A 419 29.08 38.65 12.14
N GLY A 420 29.65 39.27 13.17
CA GLY A 420 31.08 39.19 13.48
C GLY A 420 31.56 37.76 13.76
N ARG A 421 30.77 36.99 14.53
CA ARG A 421 31.08 35.57 14.79
C ARG A 421 31.07 34.72 13.53
N LEU A 422 30.09 34.92 12.66
CA LEU A 422 29.99 34.21 11.39
C LEU A 422 31.13 34.54 10.43
N ARG A 423 31.55 35.84 10.34
CA ARG A 423 32.71 36.23 9.55
C ARG A 423 34.01 35.55 10.04
N ALA A 424 34.23 35.53 11.35
CA ALA A 424 35.41 34.87 11.93
C ALA A 424 35.39 33.35 11.67
N GLN A 425 34.24 32.72 11.85
CA GLN A 425 34.07 31.29 11.58
C GLN A 425 34.24 30.95 10.11
N TRP A 426 33.67 31.76 9.20
CA TRP A 426 33.86 31.62 7.76
C TRP A 426 35.33 31.70 7.38
N ALA A 427 36.02 32.75 7.81
CA ALA A 427 37.48 32.93 7.51
C ALA A 427 38.31 31.70 7.95
N SER A 428 37.92 31.05 9.03
CA SER A 428 38.59 29.87 9.56
C SER A 428 38.20 28.55 8.88
N CYS A 429 36.99 28.44 8.30
CA CYS A 429 36.50 27.19 7.67
C CYS A 429 36.65 27.20 6.14
N ALA A 430 36.59 28.38 5.50
CA ALA A 430 36.57 28.51 4.05
C ALA A 430 37.75 27.81 3.34
N PRO A 431 39.01 27.89 3.83
CA PRO A 431 40.11 27.21 3.15
C PRO A 431 40.01 25.69 3.08
N ALA A 432 39.24 25.07 3.96
CA ALA A 432 39.05 23.64 4.01
C ALA A 432 37.88 23.15 3.14
N LEU A 433 37.05 24.05 2.59
CA LEU A 433 35.94 23.71 1.75
C LEU A 433 36.33 23.45 0.28
N PRO A 434 35.60 22.60 -0.46
CA PRO A 434 35.80 22.47 -1.90
C PRO A 434 35.69 23.83 -2.61
N PRO A 435 36.57 24.13 -3.60
CA PRO A 435 36.63 25.46 -4.25
C PRO A 435 35.31 25.94 -4.83
N ASP A 436 34.53 25.04 -5.41
CA ASP A 436 33.17 25.37 -5.96
C ASP A 436 32.20 25.77 -4.88
N LEU A 437 32.16 25.03 -3.76
CA LEU A 437 31.33 25.37 -2.63
C LEU A 437 31.77 26.67 -1.98
N GLN A 438 33.05 26.87 -1.82
CA GLN A 438 33.60 28.11 -1.29
C GLN A 438 33.15 29.32 -2.12
N ARG A 439 33.27 29.26 -3.47
CA ARG A 439 32.80 30.33 -4.38
C ARG A 439 31.29 30.61 -4.19
N ARG A 440 30.46 29.58 -4.14
CA ARG A 440 29.00 29.74 -4.01
C ARG A 440 28.61 30.33 -2.65
N LEU A 441 29.25 29.88 -1.57
CA LEU A 441 29.03 30.44 -0.24
C LEU A 441 29.53 31.87 -0.15
N SER A 442 30.73 32.18 -0.65
CA SER A 442 31.24 33.56 -0.70
C SER A 442 30.27 34.49 -1.42
N PHE A 443 29.77 34.07 -2.57
CA PHE A 443 28.76 34.85 -3.31
C PHE A 443 27.50 35.10 -2.48
N ALA A 444 26.94 34.06 -1.84
CA ALA A 444 25.74 34.19 -1.00
C ALA A 444 26.00 35.13 0.20
N LEU A 445 27.18 35.08 0.81
CA LEU A 445 27.58 35.92 1.93
C LEU A 445 27.79 37.40 1.51
N ILE A 446 28.29 37.64 0.31
CA ILE A 446 28.42 39.00 -0.27
C ILE A 446 27.04 39.57 -0.58
N VAL A 447 26.17 38.80 -1.23
CA VAL A 447 24.79 39.22 -1.55
C VAL A 447 24.00 39.58 -0.29
N SER A 448 24.20 38.84 0.79
CA SER A 448 23.59 39.13 2.10
C SER A 448 24.28 40.24 2.88
N ARG A 449 25.33 40.85 2.34
CA ARG A 449 26.15 41.91 2.99
C ARG A 449 26.85 41.45 4.28
N LEU A 450 27.08 40.15 4.43
CA LEU A 450 27.91 39.64 5.51
C LEU A 450 29.42 39.79 5.24
N LEU A 451 29.82 39.63 3.98
CA LEU A 451 31.16 39.91 3.48
C LEU A 451 31.15 41.11 2.55
N GLU A 452 32.26 41.84 2.51
CA GLU A 452 32.48 42.92 1.55
C GLU A 452 32.84 42.34 0.18
N SER A 453 32.42 43.01 -0.88
CA SER A 453 32.86 42.68 -2.24
C SER A 453 34.37 42.97 -2.35
N ALA A 454 35.16 41.94 -2.72
CA ALA A 454 36.57 42.08 -2.93
C ALA A 454 36.86 42.92 -4.20
#